data_b7fc2b4d12ee31c27ae6c897196647a8
#
_entry.id   b7fc2b4d12ee31c27ae6c897196647a8
#
_cell.length_a   1.000
_cell.length_b   1.000
_cell.length_c   1.000
_cell.angle_alpha   90.00
_cell.angle_beta   90.00
_cell.angle_gamma   90.00
#
_symmetry.space_group_name_H-M   'P 1'
#
loop_
_entity.id
_entity.type
_entity.pdbx_description
1 polymer ?
#
loop_
_entity_poly.entity_id
_entity_poly.type
_entity_poly.pdbx_seq_one_letter_code
_entity_poly.pdbx_strand_id
1 'polypeptide(L)'
;SMSAIDVVLMGFYPKLKLLSQPSADMRAAALRALEQVGMAGLADRDYLTLSGGEKQLVILARTLVEDTKLLLFDEPDSSLDLGNKYRMVRMIMESVHGRPGKAGLICLHDPVLALACCDTLMLLKDGRLICTLQPKTDSVQDMEKAFSEIYGAVRLVAVADPEISNHKRLILLPLL
;
A
#
# COMPACT_ATOMS: atom_id res chain seq x y z
N SER A 1 -17.52 21.86 -5.59
CA SER A 1 -16.81 20.66 -6.07
C SER A 1 -15.32 20.82 -5.80
N MET A 2 -14.63 19.75 -5.57
CA MET A 2 -13.22 19.71 -5.22
C MET A 2 -12.53 18.80 -6.26
N SER A 3 -11.46 19.29 -6.88
CA SER A 3 -10.73 18.50 -7.87
C SER A 3 -9.83 17.44 -7.21
N ALA A 4 -9.39 16.44 -7.98
CA ALA A 4 -8.47 15.42 -7.48
C ALA A 4 -7.17 16.03 -6.94
N ILE A 5 -6.62 17.06 -7.62
CA ILE A 5 -5.43 17.74 -7.13
C ILE A 5 -5.68 18.51 -5.84
N ASP A 6 -6.88 19.09 -5.63
CA ASP A 6 -7.21 19.77 -4.39
C ASP A 6 -7.22 18.80 -3.21
N VAL A 7 -7.72 17.56 -3.42
CA VAL A 7 -7.67 16.51 -2.41
C VAL A 7 -6.21 16.14 -2.06
N VAL A 8 -5.33 16.02 -3.06
CA VAL A 8 -3.90 15.74 -2.81
C VAL A 8 -3.24 16.90 -2.06
N LEU A 9 -3.56 18.14 -2.42
CA LEU A 9 -3.04 19.34 -1.74
C LEU A 9 -3.40 19.39 -0.25
N MET A 10 -4.51 18.77 0.18
CA MET A 10 -4.85 18.66 1.61
C MET A 10 -3.77 17.93 2.42
N GLY A 11 -2.96 17.06 1.80
CA GLY A 11 -1.83 16.41 2.45
C GLY A 11 -0.74 17.37 2.94
N PHE A 12 -0.72 18.60 2.43
CA PHE A 12 0.20 19.63 2.90
C PHE A 12 -0.37 20.50 4.04
N TYR A 13 -1.67 20.40 4.36
CA TYR A 13 -2.30 21.26 5.36
C TYR A 13 -1.62 21.25 6.73
N PRO A 14 -1.11 20.12 7.25
CA PRO A 14 -0.37 20.15 8.52
C PRO A 14 0.90 21.03 8.50
N LYS A 15 1.42 21.34 7.31
CA LYS A 15 2.63 22.16 7.11
C LYS A 15 2.31 23.61 6.80
N LEU A 16 1.03 23.95 6.56
CA LEU A 16 0.60 25.30 6.23
C LEU A 16 0.31 26.11 7.48
N LYS A 17 0.64 27.41 7.43
CA LYS A 17 0.16 28.37 8.44
C LYS A 17 -1.33 28.61 8.25
N LEU A 18 -2.00 28.98 9.33
CA LEU A 18 -3.42 29.33 9.31
C LEU A 18 -3.70 30.36 8.21
N LEU A 19 -4.71 30.09 7.37
CA LEU A 19 -5.15 30.93 6.25
C LEU A 19 -4.15 31.05 5.08
N SER A 20 -3.05 30.30 5.07
CA SER A 20 -2.16 30.28 3.89
C SER A 20 -2.67 29.29 2.84
N GLN A 21 -2.45 29.63 1.57
CA GLN A 21 -2.75 28.76 0.44
C GLN A 21 -1.53 27.89 0.08
N PRO A 22 -1.73 26.70 -0.52
CA PRO A 22 -0.65 25.89 -1.04
C PRO A 22 0.21 26.68 -2.04
N SER A 23 1.53 26.55 -1.90
CA SER A 23 2.48 27.20 -2.81
C SER A 23 2.50 26.52 -4.19
N ALA A 24 3.12 27.19 -5.17
CA ALA A 24 3.36 26.60 -6.50
C ALA A 24 4.17 25.29 -6.42
N ASP A 25 5.14 25.22 -5.50
CA ASP A 25 5.95 24.01 -5.30
C ASP A 25 5.12 22.86 -4.72
N MET A 26 4.19 23.14 -3.81
CA MET A 26 3.26 22.15 -3.27
C MET A 26 2.31 21.65 -4.36
N ARG A 27 1.82 22.54 -5.23
CA ARG A 27 0.99 22.16 -6.37
C ARG A 27 1.78 21.29 -7.36
N ALA A 28 3.02 21.62 -7.66
CA ALA A 28 3.89 20.80 -8.49
C ALA A 28 4.18 19.43 -7.86
N ALA A 29 4.37 19.35 -6.53
CA ALA A 29 4.55 18.09 -5.83
C ALA A 29 3.27 17.24 -5.83
N ALA A 30 2.09 17.84 -5.69
CA ALA A 30 0.81 17.15 -5.80
C ALA A 30 0.58 16.58 -7.20
N LEU A 31 0.93 17.31 -8.26
CA LEU A 31 0.85 16.82 -9.64
C LEU A 31 1.79 15.62 -9.86
N ARG A 32 3.03 15.68 -9.38
CA ARG A 32 3.96 14.53 -9.44
C ARG A 32 3.43 13.31 -8.69
N ALA A 33 2.81 13.52 -7.53
CA ALA A 33 2.20 12.41 -6.79
C ALA A 33 1.02 11.79 -7.56
N LEU A 34 0.18 12.60 -8.20
CA LEU A 34 -0.88 12.10 -9.10
C LEU A 34 -0.31 11.36 -10.32
N GLU A 35 0.80 11.82 -10.87
CA GLU A 35 1.49 11.14 -11.96
C GLU A 35 2.02 9.76 -11.53
N GLN A 36 2.63 9.67 -10.37
CA GLN A 36 3.12 8.40 -9.80
C GLN A 36 1.99 7.36 -9.66
N VAL A 37 0.81 7.78 -9.22
CA VAL A 37 -0.36 6.91 -9.11
C VAL A 37 -1.10 6.72 -10.45
N GLY A 38 -0.65 7.33 -11.53
CA GLY A 38 -1.27 7.21 -12.85
C GLY A 38 -2.54 8.05 -13.04
N MET A 39 -2.73 9.08 -12.22
CA MET A 39 -3.93 9.93 -12.19
C MET A 39 -3.69 11.34 -12.75
N ALA A 40 -2.54 11.61 -13.40
CA ALA A 40 -2.20 12.95 -13.90
C ALA A 40 -3.28 13.55 -14.83
N GLY A 41 -3.83 12.74 -15.74
CA GLY A 41 -4.89 13.17 -16.68
C GLY A 41 -6.24 13.50 -16.04
N LEU A 42 -6.41 13.17 -14.74
CA LEU A 42 -7.63 13.40 -13.98
C LEU A 42 -7.44 14.43 -12.85
N ALA A 43 -6.32 15.15 -12.86
CA ALA A 43 -5.96 16.09 -11.79
C ALA A 43 -7.04 17.16 -11.52
N ASP A 44 -7.63 17.72 -12.56
CA ASP A 44 -8.66 18.77 -12.47
C ASP A 44 -10.09 18.20 -12.44
N ARG A 45 -10.27 16.88 -12.48
CA ARG A 45 -11.59 16.24 -12.44
C ARG A 45 -12.18 16.32 -11.02
N ASP A 46 -13.50 16.52 -10.95
CA ASP A 46 -14.21 16.49 -9.66
C ASP A 46 -14.05 15.13 -8.98
N TYR A 47 -13.49 15.15 -7.76
CA TYR A 47 -13.22 13.96 -6.96
C TYR A 47 -14.47 13.08 -6.74
N LEU A 48 -15.65 13.70 -6.62
CA LEU A 48 -16.90 12.96 -6.41
C LEU A 48 -17.28 12.10 -7.61
N THR A 49 -16.87 12.50 -8.83
CA THR A 49 -17.16 11.77 -10.07
C THR A 49 -16.18 10.65 -10.39
N LEU A 50 -15.11 10.51 -9.60
CA LEU A 50 -14.13 9.44 -9.75
C LEU A 50 -14.73 8.09 -9.30
N SER A 51 -14.27 7.02 -9.93
CA SER A 51 -14.56 5.64 -9.50
C SER A 51 -13.94 5.36 -8.12
N GLY A 52 -14.36 4.27 -7.46
CA GLY A 52 -13.81 3.86 -6.16
C GLY A 52 -12.29 3.67 -6.21
N GLY A 53 -11.77 2.97 -7.22
CA GLY A 53 -10.34 2.75 -7.41
C GLY A 53 -9.56 4.04 -7.67
N GLU A 54 -10.09 4.94 -8.52
CA GLU A 54 -9.47 6.25 -8.77
C GLU A 54 -9.43 7.10 -7.50
N LYS A 55 -10.49 7.10 -6.69
CA LYS A 55 -10.51 7.77 -5.38
C LYS A 55 -9.42 7.22 -4.45
N GLN A 56 -9.26 5.90 -4.41
CA GLN A 56 -8.23 5.23 -3.61
C GLN A 56 -6.82 5.69 -4.03
N LEU A 57 -6.54 5.77 -5.34
CA LEU A 57 -5.26 6.25 -5.87
C LEU A 57 -5.02 7.74 -5.54
N VAL A 58 -6.05 8.58 -5.58
CA VAL A 58 -5.94 10.00 -5.17
C VAL A 58 -5.62 10.12 -3.67
N ILE A 59 -6.26 9.30 -2.81
CA ILE A 59 -5.96 9.26 -1.37
C ILE A 59 -4.53 8.76 -1.12
N LEU A 60 -4.06 7.76 -1.88
CA LEU A 60 -2.67 7.34 -1.81
C LEU A 60 -1.71 8.49 -2.15
N ALA A 61 -1.95 9.20 -3.26
CA ALA A 61 -1.14 10.35 -3.65
C ALA A 61 -1.12 11.43 -2.55
N ARG A 62 -2.26 11.71 -1.92
CA ARG A 62 -2.37 12.61 -0.78
C ARG A 62 -1.49 12.14 0.39
N THR A 63 -1.56 10.87 0.75
CA THR A 63 -0.77 10.30 1.86
C THR A 63 0.73 10.38 1.58
N LEU A 64 1.14 10.17 0.32
CA LEU A 64 2.55 10.27 -0.06
C LEU A 64 3.13 11.70 0.08
N VAL A 65 2.34 12.74 -0.18
CA VAL A 65 2.80 14.14 -0.03
C VAL A 65 2.82 14.63 1.41
N GLU A 66 2.13 13.97 2.34
CA GLU A 66 2.18 14.31 3.77
C GLU A 66 3.59 14.16 4.35
N ASP A 67 4.38 13.21 3.81
CA ASP A 67 5.77 12.96 4.20
C ASP A 67 5.95 12.70 5.70
N THR A 68 5.06 11.89 6.27
CA THR A 68 5.06 11.48 7.67
C THR A 68 6.08 10.35 7.93
N LYS A 69 6.47 10.17 9.20
CA LYS A 69 7.35 9.07 9.62
C LYS A 69 6.62 7.72 9.64
N LEU A 70 5.32 7.73 9.93
CA LEU A 70 4.47 6.55 9.95
C LEU A 70 3.33 6.73 8.96
N LEU A 71 3.19 5.76 8.07
CA LEU A 71 2.09 5.66 7.12
C LEU A 71 1.15 4.55 7.59
N LEU A 72 -0.15 4.85 7.67
CA LEU A 72 -1.17 3.88 8.06
C LEU A 72 -2.14 3.70 6.89
N PHE A 73 -2.33 2.47 6.46
CA PHE A 73 -3.27 2.11 5.40
C PHE A 73 -4.21 1.01 5.87
N ASP A 74 -5.50 1.27 5.78
CA ASP A 74 -6.54 0.31 6.11
C ASP A 74 -7.22 -0.14 4.82
N GLU A 75 -7.01 -1.40 4.44
CA GLU A 75 -7.52 -2.04 3.22
C GLU A 75 -7.38 -1.18 1.94
N PRO A 76 -6.20 -0.63 1.67
CA PRO A 76 -6.04 0.31 0.56
C PRO A 76 -6.22 -0.35 -0.81
N ASP A 77 -6.28 -1.67 -0.87
CA ASP A 77 -6.43 -2.47 -2.08
C ASP A 77 -7.88 -2.87 -2.40
N SER A 78 -8.84 -2.63 -1.51
CA SER A 78 -10.20 -3.19 -1.57
C SER A 78 -10.99 -2.84 -2.84
N SER A 79 -10.75 -1.67 -3.44
CA SER A 79 -11.44 -1.17 -4.65
C SER A 79 -10.58 -1.21 -5.91
N LEU A 80 -9.39 -1.84 -5.85
CA LEU A 80 -8.42 -1.88 -6.95
C LEU A 80 -8.46 -3.22 -7.69
N ASP A 81 -8.26 -3.17 -9.00
CA ASP A 81 -7.94 -4.36 -9.78
C ASP A 81 -6.53 -4.89 -9.46
N LEU A 82 -6.23 -6.10 -9.90
CA LEU A 82 -4.98 -6.79 -9.59
C LEU A 82 -3.74 -5.96 -9.93
N GLY A 83 -3.71 -5.34 -11.11
CA GLY A 83 -2.57 -4.54 -11.55
C GLY A 83 -2.34 -3.32 -10.65
N ASN A 84 -3.43 -2.61 -10.33
CA ASN A 84 -3.39 -1.44 -9.46
C ASN A 84 -3.05 -1.79 -8.00
N LYS A 85 -3.46 -2.96 -7.48
CA LYS A 85 -3.05 -3.45 -6.16
C LYS A 85 -1.54 -3.56 -6.02
N TYR A 86 -0.88 -4.25 -6.95
CA TYR A 86 0.58 -4.41 -6.93
C TYR A 86 1.31 -3.08 -7.14
N ARG A 87 0.80 -2.23 -8.02
CA ARG A 87 1.35 -0.88 -8.23
C ARG A 87 1.29 -0.04 -6.97
N MET A 88 0.14 -0.02 -6.31
CA MET A 88 -0.09 0.71 -5.04
C MET A 88 0.90 0.25 -3.96
N VAL A 89 0.99 -1.06 -3.74
CA VAL A 89 1.90 -1.61 -2.74
C VAL A 89 3.35 -1.26 -3.05
N ARG A 90 3.78 -1.35 -4.30
CA ARG A 90 5.13 -0.95 -4.72
C ARG A 90 5.41 0.52 -4.35
N MET A 91 4.46 1.42 -4.59
CA MET A 91 4.62 2.83 -4.26
C MET A 91 4.70 3.07 -2.75
N ILE A 92 3.91 2.35 -1.95
CA ILE A 92 4.01 2.40 -0.49
C ILE A 92 5.40 1.92 -0.04
N MET A 93 5.89 0.80 -0.57
CA MET A 93 7.23 0.30 -0.27
C MET A 93 8.33 1.31 -0.63
N GLU A 94 8.28 1.88 -1.83
CA GLU A 94 9.24 2.91 -2.28
C GLU A 94 9.20 4.18 -1.42
N SER A 95 8.05 4.49 -0.81
CA SER A 95 7.92 5.63 0.08
C SER A 95 8.54 5.41 1.46
N VAL A 96 8.72 4.14 1.86
CA VAL A 96 9.23 3.72 3.16
C VAL A 96 10.67 3.19 3.06
N HIS A 97 10.93 2.27 2.13
CA HIS A 97 12.24 1.65 1.97
C HIS A 97 13.32 2.66 1.58
N GLY A 98 14.50 2.52 2.17
CA GLY A 98 15.62 3.43 1.93
C GLY A 98 15.47 4.82 2.56
N ARG A 99 14.43 5.05 3.35
CA ARG A 99 14.19 6.31 4.08
C ARG A 99 14.30 6.08 5.59
N PRO A 100 15.44 6.40 6.21
CA PRO A 100 15.63 6.19 7.65
C PRO A 100 14.53 6.84 8.49
N GLY A 101 13.99 6.10 9.46
CA GLY A 101 12.97 6.59 10.37
C GLY A 101 11.55 6.64 9.80
N LYS A 102 11.31 6.04 8.63
CA LYS A 102 9.96 5.82 8.09
C LYS A 102 9.51 4.38 8.25
N ALA A 103 8.23 4.19 8.53
CA ALA A 103 7.56 2.89 8.60
C ALA A 103 6.17 2.97 7.96
N GLY A 104 5.69 1.84 7.44
CA GLY A 104 4.31 1.68 6.95
C GLY A 104 3.63 0.52 7.67
N LEU A 105 2.40 0.73 8.12
CA LEU A 105 1.50 -0.30 8.62
C LEU A 105 0.31 -0.40 7.67
N ILE A 106 0.08 -1.61 7.14
CA ILE A 106 -0.94 -1.86 6.12
C ILE A 106 -1.80 -3.03 6.56
N CYS A 107 -3.11 -2.84 6.61
CA CYS A 107 -4.06 -3.95 6.71
C CYS A 107 -4.36 -4.48 5.31
N LEU A 108 -4.11 -5.76 5.09
CA LEU A 108 -4.36 -6.45 3.81
C LEU A 108 -5.15 -7.73 4.05
N HIS A 109 -6.07 -8.02 3.14
CA HIS A 109 -6.78 -9.31 3.13
C HIS A 109 -6.12 -10.37 2.26
N ASP A 110 -5.27 -9.95 1.32
CA ASP A 110 -4.55 -10.84 0.41
C ASP A 110 -3.21 -11.28 1.02
N PRO A 111 -3.09 -12.53 1.49
CA PRO A 111 -1.86 -13.02 2.10
C PRO A 111 -0.69 -13.10 1.11
N VAL A 112 -0.97 -13.31 -0.19
CA VAL A 112 0.07 -13.35 -1.23
C VAL A 112 0.67 -11.97 -1.44
N LEU A 113 -0.19 -10.94 -1.48
CA LEU A 113 0.25 -9.55 -1.57
C LEU A 113 1.05 -9.15 -0.32
N ALA A 114 0.59 -9.55 0.87
CA ALA A 114 1.29 -9.28 2.13
C ALA A 114 2.68 -9.95 2.18
N LEU A 115 2.78 -11.23 1.77
CA LEU A 115 4.05 -11.96 1.66
C LEU A 115 5.02 -11.31 0.66
N ALA A 116 4.49 -10.72 -0.41
CA ALA A 116 5.31 -10.11 -1.46
C ALA A 116 5.89 -8.74 -1.06
N CYS A 117 5.23 -8.02 -0.13
CA CYS A 117 5.56 -6.61 0.11
C CYS A 117 5.98 -6.26 1.53
N CYS A 118 5.59 -7.04 2.54
CA CYS A 118 5.84 -6.67 3.93
C CYS A 118 7.14 -7.31 4.46
N ASP A 119 7.88 -6.57 5.26
CA ASP A 119 9.05 -7.09 5.97
C ASP A 119 8.61 -7.92 7.20
N THR A 120 7.47 -7.56 7.79
CA THR A 120 6.89 -8.22 8.96
C THR A 120 5.39 -8.36 8.77
N LEU A 121 4.85 -9.54 9.00
CA LEU A 121 3.42 -9.83 8.98
C LEU A 121 2.93 -10.05 10.40
N MET A 122 1.85 -9.38 10.77
CA MET A 122 1.10 -9.62 12.00
C MET A 122 -0.21 -10.31 11.63
N LEU A 123 -0.35 -11.58 11.98
CA LEU A 123 -1.55 -12.36 11.70
C LEU A 123 -2.57 -12.19 12.81
N LEU A 124 -3.75 -11.65 12.46
CA LEU A 124 -4.83 -11.41 13.39
C LEU A 124 -6.01 -12.35 13.11
N LYS A 125 -6.62 -12.87 14.17
CA LYS A 125 -7.85 -13.66 14.11
C LYS A 125 -8.72 -13.34 15.34
N ASP A 126 -9.98 -13.10 15.13
CA ASP A 126 -10.96 -12.81 16.20
C ASP A 126 -10.49 -11.68 17.15
N GLY A 127 -9.89 -10.63 16.58
CA GLY A 127 -9.38 -9.47 17.32
C GLY A 127 -8.11 -9.74 18.14
N ARG A 128 -7.42 -10.86 17.92
CA ARG A 128 -6.19 -11.23 18.63
C ARG A 128 -5.04 -11.42 17.66
N LEU A 129 -3.85 -11.01 18.09
CA LEU A 129 -2.60 -11.32 17.39
C LEU A 129 -2.27 -12.81 17.62
N ILE A 130 -2.26 -13.59 16.54
CA ILE A 130 -1.91 -15.01 16.58
C ILE A 130 -0.40 -15.19 16.59
N CYS A 131 0.28 -14.57 15.63
CA CYS A 131 1.73 -14.60 15.52
C CYS A 131 2.25 -13.43 14.70
N THR A 132 3.56 -13.27 14.73
CA THR A 132 4.31 -12.35 13.88
C THR A 132 5.27 -13.18 13.02
N LEU A 133 5.31 -12.91 11.72
CA LEU A 133 6.18 -13.60 10.75
C LEU A 133 7.10 -12.60 10.05
N GLN A 134 8.26 -13.08 9.68
CA GLN A 134 9.23 -12.35 8.85
C GLN A 134 9.47 -13.13 7.54
N PRO A 135 8.79 -12.81 6.44
CA PRO A 135 8.82 -13.60 5.20
C PRO A 135 10.22 -13.85 4.64
N LYS A 136 11.19 -12.98 4.95
CA LYS A 136 12.59 -13.09 4.48
C LYS A 136 13.43 -14.06 5.29
N THR A 137 13.06 -14.37 6.52
CA THR A 137 13.89 -15.15 7.47
C THR A 137 13.22 -16.39 8.02
N ASP A 138 11.90 -16.39 8.12
CA ASP A 138 11.16 -17.50 8.67
C ASP A 138 11.10 -18.69 7.68
N SER A 139 11.03 -19.90 8.19
CA SER A 139 10.91 -21.07 7.35
C SER A 139 9.53 -21.14 6.66
N VAL A 140 9.49 -21.69 5.45
CA VAL A 140 8.23 -21.91 4.73
C VAL A 140 7.25 -22.73 5.58
N GLN A 141 7.75 -23.72 6.32
CA GLN A 141 6.93 -24.58 7.18
C GLN A 141 6.29 -23.83 8.34
N ASP A 142 7.01 -22.90 8.99
CA ASP A 142 6.47 -22.09 10.07
C ASP A 142 5.40 -21.13 9.55
N MET A 143 5.64 -20.54 8.38
CA MET A 143 4.66 -19.68 7.70
C MET A 143 3.40 -20.46 7.29
N GLU A 144 3.55 -21.68 6.70
CA GLU A 144 2.41 -22.54 6.36
C GLU A 144 1.56 -22.87 7.59
N LYS A 145 2.21 -23.23 8.71
CA LYS A 145 1.53 -23.50 9.98
C LYS A 145 0.73 -22.29 10.46
N ALA A 146 1.35 -21.12 10.49
CA ALA A 146 0.72 -19.89 10.92
C ALA A 146 -0.48 -19.50 10.03
N PHE A 147 -0.33 -19.56 8.71
CA PHE A 147 -1.44 -19.30 7.79
C PHE A 147 -2.55 -20.33 7.89
N SER A 148 -2.22 -21.59 8.19
CA SER A 148 -3.23 -22.64 8.38
C SER A 148 -4.14 -22.41 9.58
N GLU A 149 -3.68 -21.69 10.59
CA GLU A 149 -4.53 -21.31 11.75
C GLU A 149 -5.64 -20.32 11.36
N ILE A 150 -5.43 -19.54 10.28
CA ILE A 150 -6.38 -18.53 9.81
C ILE A 150 -7.24 -19.07 8.66
N TYR A 151 -6.61 -19.65 7.65
CA TYR A 151 -7.24 -19.98 6.37
C TYR A 151 -7.60 -21.48 6.24
N GLY A 152 -7.32 -22.31 7.25
CA GLY A 152 -7.40 -23.77 7.12
C GLY A 152 -6.14 -24.32 6.43
N ALA A 153 -6.20 -25.60 6.00
CA ALA A 153 -5.04 -26.25 5.39
C ALA A 153 -4.55 -25.51 4.14
N VAL A 154 -3.32 -25.00 4.21
CA VAL A 154 -2.68 -24.27 3.09
C VAL A 154 -1.28 -24.76 2.86
N ARG A 155 -0.76 -24.52 1.65
CA ARG A 155 0.63 -24.74 1.27
C ARG A 155 1.23 -23.48 0.67
N LEU A 156 2.47 -23.17 1.03
CA LEU A 156 3.26 -22.11 0.40
C LEU A 156 4.17 -22.73 -0.66
N VAL A 157 4.06 -22.21 -1.89
CA VAL A 157 4.86 -22.65 -3.02
C VAL A 157 5.76 -21.49 -3.46
N ALA A 158 7.06 -21.76 -3.52
CA ALA A 158 8.02 -20.78 -4.04
C ALA A 158 8.04 -20.85 -5.58
N VAL A 159 7.71 -19.76 -6.24
CA VAL A 159 7.75 -19.60 -7.70
C VAL A 159 8.86 -18.64 -8.06
N ALA A 160 9.54 -18.89 -9.19
CA ALA A 160 10.54 -17.95 -9.69
C ALA A 160 9.91 -16.60 -10.00
N ASP A 161 10.56 -15.52 -9.55
CA ASP A 161 10.13 -14.17 -9.90
C ASP A 161 10.51 -13.87 -11.36
N PRO A 162 9.55 -13.57 -12.25
CA PRO A 162 9.86 -13.30 -13.65
C PRO A 162 10.63 -11.98 -13.87
N GLU A 163 10.56 -11.05 -12.92
CA GLU A 163 11.19 -9.73 -13.03
C GLU A 163 12.57 -9.65 -12.36
N ILE A 164 12.83 -10.53 -11.37
CA ILE A 164 14.08 -10.49 -10.59
C ILE A 164 14.76 -11.85 -10.64
N SER A 165 15.88 -11.91 -11.34
CA SER A 165 16.69 -13.14 -11.43
C SER A 165 17.11 -13.62 -10.04
N ASN A 166 16.97 -14.92 -9.78
CA ASN A 166 17.24 -15.58 -8.50
C ASN A 166 16.33 -15.17 -7.32
N HIS A 167 15.26 -14.39 -7.54
CA HIS A 167 14.26 -14.13 -6.52
C HIS A 167 13.09 -15.10 -6.64
N LYS A 168 12.52 -15.51 -5.48
CA LYS A 168 11.35 -16.38 -5.43
C LYS A 168 10.21 -15.63 -4.73
N ARG A 169 9.03 -15.71 -5.32
CA ARG A 169 7.79 -15.24 -4.68
C ARG A 169 7.09 -16.43 -4.03
N LEU A 170 6.53 -16.23 -2.85
CA LEU A 170 5.70 -17.23 -2.19
C LEU A 170 4.24 -17.03 -2.62
N ILE A 171 3.62 -18.14 -3.00
CA ILE A 171 2.19 -18.19 -3.32
C ILE A 171 1.52 -19.12 -2.33
N LEU A 172 0.42 -18.67 -1.73
CA LEU A 172 -0.39 -19.45 -0.81
C LEU A 172 -1.48 -20.19 -1.57
N LEU A 173 -1.50 -21.50 -1.45
CA LEU A 173 -2.48 -22.39 -2.08
C LEU A 173 -3.34 -23.05 -1.00
N PRO A 174 -4.67 -22.88 -1.01
CA PRO A 174 -5.56 -23.66 -0.13
C PRO A 174 -5.52 -25.13 -0.55
N LEU A 175 -5.51 -26.03 0.43
CA LEU A 175 -5.65 -27.47 0.23
C LEU A 175 -7.13 -27.81 0.41
N LEU A 176 -7.80 -28.20 -0.70
CA LEU A 176 -9.21 -28.61 -0.72
C LEU A 176 -9.39 -30.04 -0.24
#